data_4e34ca13fd282e31c8886e5694c4ae7b
#
_entry.id   4e34ca13fd282e31c8886e5694c4ae7b
#
_cell.length_a   1.000
_cell.length_b   1.000
_cell.length_c   1.000
_cell.angle_alpha   90.00
_cell.angle_beta   90.00
_cell.angle_gamma   90.00
#
_symmetry.space_group_name_H-M   'P 1'
#
loop_
_entity.id
_entity.type
_entity.pdbx_description
1 polymer ?
#
loop_
_entity_poly.entity_id
_entity_poly.type
_entity_poly.pdbx_seq_one_letter_code
_entity_poly.pdbx_strand_id
1 'polypeptide(L)'
;METARQPAPLQGLRLGYRAGILELLRLVQGAGEARVAALPGGVVSNLIDGLLVLDGAFKPDSQAADVGGGSVVAFTERAPDKDTENEDTVAVIPWGPESVVLVVADGAGGLPAGKRASMTAVSSLVEALSIAMSETVVLRTAILDGIEAANEAVKRLANGSATTLTVVTIEGRIARAYQIGDSEAVVVGQRGRIRLQTTAHSPTGFAVEAGFLDEREALHHAERHLVSNFLGTSDMSIDIGAPIDLRPMDTVLLASDGLMDNVHLDEIIEHIRKGPADAAVEAVVELARKRMHSNNGKEPSKPDDLSLIVFRKRPAARRRSPGKPSRGGAAK
;
A
#
# COMPACT_ATOMS: atom_id res chain seq x y z
N MET A 1 -41.18 10.76 37.36
CA MET A 1 -41.52 10.62 35.94
C MET A 1 -40.50 11.44 35.16
N GLU A 2 -39.45 10.79 34.77
CA GLU A 2 -38.32 11.39 34.09
C GLU A 2 -38.38 10.96 32.59
N THR A 3 -38.61 11.94 31.74
CA THR A 3 -38.78 11.73 30.30
C THR A 3 -37.45 11.59 29.64
N ALA A 4 -37.11 10.39 29.14
CA ALA A 4 -35.95 10.09 28.33
C ALA A 4 -36.00 10.88 27.01
N ARG A 5 -34.99 11.69 26.77
CA ARG A 5 -34.73 12.35 25.46
C ARG A 5 -34.22 11.34 24.49
N GLN A 6 -34.92 11.15 23.38
CA GLN A 6 -34.43 10.42 22.21
C GLN A 6 -33.34 11.22 21.49
N PRO A 7 -32.29 10.60 20.94
CA PRO A 7 -31.31 11.29 20.12
C PRO A 7 -31.90 11.64 18.74
N ALA A 8 -31.51 12.81 18.23
CA ALA A 8 -31.95 13.34 16.96
C ALA A 8 -31.39 12.51 15.78
N PRO A 9 -32.09 12.41 14.63
CA PRO A 9 -31.70 11.55 13.54
C PRO A 9 -30.55 12.13 12.69
N LEU A 10 -29.56 11.28 12.39
CA LEU A 10 -28.39 11.51 11.55
C LEU A 10 -28.73 11.69 10.03
N GLN A 11 -29.75 12.43 9.68
CA GLN A 11 -30.14 12.62 8.27
C GLN A 11 -29.31 13.68 7.51
N GLY A 12 -28.63 14.58 8.22
CA GLY A 12 -27.85 15.65 7.57
C GLY A 12 -26.50 15.20 6.99
N LEU A 13 -25.86 14.18 7.56
CA LEU A 13 -24.56 13.67 7.05
C LEU A 13 -24.69 12.83 5.76
N ARG A 14 -25.85 12.21 5.53
CA ARG A 14 -26.08 11.35 4.34
C ARG A 14 -26.18 12.12 3.03
N LEU A 15 -26.62 13.39 3.04
CA LEU A 15 -26.79 14.18 1.82
C LEU A 15 -25.48 14.75 1.30
N GLY A 16 -24.54 15.15 2.16
CA GLY A 16 -23.23 15.64 1.76
C GLY A 16 -22.34 14.56 1.13
N TYR A 17 -22.42 13.35 1.65
CA TYR A 17 -21.66 12.18 1.16
C TYR A 17 -22.12 11.74 -0.23
N ARG A 18 -23.43 11.67 -0.49
CA ARG A 18 -23.99 11.34 -1.82
C ARG A 18 -23.66 12.38 -2.88
N ALA A 19 -23.58 13.65 -2.53
CA ALA A 19 -23.23 14.71 -3.46
C ALA A 19 -21.77 14.62 -3.92
N GLY A 20 -20.82 14.33 -3.01
CA GLY A 20 -19.41 14.14 -3.34
C GLY A 20 -19.16 12.90 -4.24
N ILE A 21 -19.84 11.79 -3.93
CA ILE A 21 -19.73 10.54 -4.72
C ILE A 21 -20.35 10.73 -6.12
N LEU A 22 -21.49 11.42 -6.23
CA LEU A 22 -22.12 11.72 -7.53
C LEU A 22 -21.29 12.69 -8.37
N GLU A 23 -20.54 13.57 -7.74
CA GLU A 23 -19.63 14.48 -8.41
C GLU A 23 -18.37 13.77 -8.91
N LEU A 24 -17.82 12.83 -8.12
CA LEU A 24 -16.74 11.94 -8.53
C LEU A 24 -17.17 11.04 -9.71
N LEU A 25 -18.35 10.43 -9.62
CA LEU A 25 -18.93 9.63 -10.71
C LEU A 25 -19.20 10.46 -11.98
N ARG A 26 -19.60 11.72 -11.85
CA ARG A 26 -19.75 12.63 -13.00
C ARG A 26 -18.41 13.02 -13.62
N LEU A 27 -17.37 13.22 -12.82
CA LEU A 27 -16.02 13.50 -13.30
C LEU A 27 -15.43 12.28 -14.03
N VAL A 28 -15.69 11.07 -13.55
CA VAL A 28 -15.24 9.81 -14.19
C VAL A 28 -16.10 9.47 -15.43
N GLN A 29 -17.40 9.70 -15.41
CA GLN A 29 -18.31 9.38 -16.53
C GLN A 29 -18.46 10.50 -17.58
N GLY A 30 -18.14 11.74 -17.23
CA GLY A 30 -18.28 12.92 -18.12
C GLY A 30 -17.03 13.34 -18.88
N ALA A 31 -15.89 12.70 -18.63
CA ALA A 31 -14.61 13.01 -19.28
C ALA A 31 -14.41 12.13 -20.52
N GLY A 32 -15.01 12.52 -21.62
CA GLY A 32 -14.51 12.11 -22.94
C GLY A 32 -13.04 12.48 -23.04
N GLU A 33 -12.21 11.50 -23.32
CA GLU A 33 -10.80 11.40 -23.73
C GLU A 33 -9.74 12.43 -23.26
N ALA A 34 -10.08 13.59 -22.73
CA ALA A 34 -9.12 14.67 -22.51
C ALA A 34 -8.95 15.16 -21.06
N ARG A 35 -9.59 14.58 -20.04
CA ARG A 35 -9.55 15.11 -18.64
C ARG A 35 -9.48 14.10 -17.50
N VAL A 36 -9.12 12.87 -17.74
CA VAL A 36 -8.82 11.90 -16.64
C VAL A 36 -7.43 12.16 -16.04
N ALA A 37 -6.66 13.04 -16.61
CA ALA A 37 -5.29 13.36 -16.17
C ALA A 37 -5.19 14.25 -14.92
N ALA A 38 -6.28 14.52 -14.22
CA ALA A 38 -6.22 15.28 -12.99
C ALA A 38 -7.44 14.96 -12.10
N LEU A 39 -7.40 13.84 -11.39
CA LEU A 39 -7.97 13.83 -10.05
C LEU A 39 -6.93 14.51 -9.15
N PRO A 40 -7.07 15.81 -8.81
CA PRO A 40 -6.15 16.42 -7.87
C PRO A 40 -6.29 15.65 -6.56
N GLY A 41 -5.17 15.29 -5.92
CA GLY A 41 -5.15 14.56 -4.63
C GLY A 41 -6.08 15.13 -3.55
N GLY A 42 -6.60 16.36 -3.75
CA GLY A 42 -7.59 17.02 -2.91
C GLY A 42 -9.01 16.42 -2.95
N VAL A 43 -9.43 15.73 -4.00
CA VAL A 43 -10.80 15.19 -4.09
C VAL A 43 -10.90 13.83 -3.40
N VAL A 44 -9.86 13.03 -3.52
CA VAL A 44 -9.81 11.68 -2.87
C VAL A 44 -9.53 11.82 -1.37
N SER A 45 -8.71 12.78 -0.95
CA SER A 45 -8.39 13.03 0.46
C SER A 45 -9.59 13.44 1.34
N ASN A 46 -10.69 13.87 0.75
CA ASN A 46 -11.91 14.20 1.49
C ASN A 46 -12.84 13.01 1.77
N LEU A 47 -12.54 11.81 1.25
CA LEU A 47 -13.36 10.62 1.44
C LEU A 47 -13.10 9.93 2.78
N ILE A 48 -11.85 9.88 3.20
CA ILE A 48 -11.42 9.23 4.45
C ILE A 48 -10.44 10.18 5.15
N ASP A 49 -10.69 10.48 6.41
CA ASP A 49 -9.80 11.33 7.20
C ASP A 49 -8.42 10.68 7.36
N GLY A 50 -7.37 11.44 7.05
CA GLY A 50 -5.98 10.95 7.09
C GLY A 50 -5.57 10.03 5.93
N LEU A 51 -6.38 9.93 4.86
CA LEU A 51 -6.01 9.24 3.63
C LEU A 51 -4.78 9.88 2.98
N LEU A 52 -3.79 9.08 2.65
CA LEU A 52 -2.66 9.47 1.81
C LEU A 52 -2.76 8.73 0.47
N VAL A 53 -2.63 9.45 -0.64
CA VAL A 53 -2.46 8.89 -1.98
C VAL A 53 -1.32 9.64 -2.65
N LEU A 54 -0.29 8.91 -3.06
CA LEU A 54 0.91 9.43 -3.70
C LEU A 54 1.00 8.83 -5.11
N ASP A 55 1.33 9.66 -6.08
CA ASP A 55 1.52 9.23 -7.46
C ASP A 55 2.85 9.67 -8.07
N GLY A 56 3.56 10.60 -7.41
CA GLY A 56 4.91 11.03 -7.77
C GLY A 56 5.12 11.36 -9.24
N ALA A 57 4.08 11.84 -9.95
CA ALA A 57 4.00 11.88 -11.41
C ALA A 57 5.29 12.36 -12.11
N PHE A 58 5.83 13.49 -11.68
CA PHE A 58 7.08 14.06 -12.22
C PHE A 58 8.15 14.38 -11.18
N LYS A 59 7.84 14.24 -9.90
CA LYS A 59 8.73 14.54 -8.78
C LYS A 59 8.55 13.49 -7.69
N PRO A 60 9.62 13.18 -6.93
CA PRO A 60 9.50 12.36 -5.75
C PRO A 60 8.41 12.89 -4.82
N ASP A 61 7.54 12.02 -4.33
CA ASP A 61 6.55 12.30 -3.29
C ASP A 61 6.79 11.38 -2.09
N SER A 62 6.88 11.96 -0.90
CA SER A 62 7.11 11.23 0.34
C SER A 62 6.26 11.81 1.44
N GLN A 63 5.50 10.97 2.12
CA GLN A 63 4.65 11.38 3.23
C GLN A 63 4.75 10.41 4.41
N ALA A 64 4.71 10.98 5.61
CA ALA A 64 4.74 10.24 6.86
C ALA A 64 3.49 10.52 7.69
N ALA A 65 2.98 9.49 8.36
CA ALA A 65 1.83 9.60 9.24
C ALA A 65 1.89 8.61 10.41
N ASP A 66 1.10 8.90 11.43
CA ASP A 66 0.83 7.99 12.54
C ASP A 66 -0.56 7.40 12.36
N VAL A 67 -0.66 6.12 12.04
CA VAL A 67 -1.91 5.44 11.69
C VAL A 67 -1.86 3.96 12.09
N GLY A 68 -3.01 3.34 12.34
CA GLY A 68 -3.10 1.89 12.59
C GLY A 68 -2.28 1.41 13.80
N GLY A 69 -2.06 2.28 14.79
CA GLY A 69 -1.22 1.99 15.95
C GLY A 69 0.27 1.84 15.62
N GLY A 70 0.75 2.50 14.56
CA GLY A 70 2.13 2.52 14.10
C GLY A 70 2.56 3.86 13.51
N SER A 71 3.75 3.90 12.96
CA SER A 71 4.24 4.97 12.08
C SER A 71 4.39 4.43 10.67
N VAL A 72 3.96 5.19 9.68
CA VAL A 72 4.06 4.85 8.26
C VAL A 72 4.84 5.93 7.52
N VAL A 73 5.64 5.52 6.55
CA VAL A 73 6.22 6.40 5.53
C VAL A 73 5.93 5.77 4.18
N ALA A 74 5.30 6.53 3.31
CA ALA A 74 5.06 6.18 1.92
C ALA A 74 5.96 7.03 1.02
N PHE A 75 6.49 6.43 -0.03
CA PHE A 75 7.36 7.07 -1.00
C PHE A 75 7.04 6.56 -2.41
N THR A 76 7.10 7.46 -3.39
CA THR A 76 7.02 7.12 -4.80
C THR A 76 7.81 8.11 -5.65
N GLU A 77 8.49 7.60 -6.68
CA GLU A 77 9.30 8.38 -7.61
C GLU A 77 9.33 7.69 -8.98
N ARG A 78 9.32 8.47 -10.05
CA ARG A 78 9.48 7.92 -11.38
C ARG A 78 10.90 7.44 -11.65
N ALA A 79 11.05 6.49 -12.57
CA ALA A 79 12.32 5.96 -13.02
C ALA A 79 13.32 7.07 -13.42
N PRO A 80 14.64 6.86 -13.19
CA PRO A 80 15.67 7.75 -13.72
C PRO A 80 15.55 7.88 -15.24
N ASP A 81 15.75 9.09 -15.74
CA ASP A 81 15.77 9.40 -17.19
C ASP A 81 14.46 9.07 -17.96
N LYS A 82 13.38 8.74 -17.25
CA LYS A 82 12.05 8.52 -17.85
C LYS A 82 11.39 9.88 -18.15
N ASP A 83 11.00 10.12 -19.41
CA ASP A 83 10.34 11.37 -19.84
C ASP A 83 8.83 11.38 -19.50
N THR A 84 8.26 10.23 -19.17
CA THR A 84 6.84 10.08 -18.88
C THR A 84 6.57 10.12 -17.39
N GLU A 85 5.29 10.19 -17.02
CA GLU A 85 4.86 10.15 -15.63
C GLU A 85 5.24 8.82 -14.98
N ASN A 86 5.40 8.83 -13.66
CA ASN A 86 5.45 7.65 -12.81
C ASN A 86 4.14 6.86 -12.97
N GLU A 87 4.25 5.56 -13.26
CA GLU A 87 3.09 4.68 -13.46
C GLU A 87 2.63 4.03 -12.16
N ASP A 88 3.41 4.13 -11.09
CA ASP A 88 3.03 3.64 -9.76
C ASP A 88 2.02 4.55 -9.07
N THR A 89 1.26 3.97 -8.16
CA THR A 89 0.37 4.67 -7.23
C THR A 89 0.42 3.98 -5.86
N VAL A 90 0.58 4.78 -4.81
CA VAL A 90 0.70 4.30 -3.44
C VAL A 90 -0.43 4.88 -2.60
N ALA A 91 -1.03 4.10 -1.68
CA ALA A 91 -2.02 4.62 -0.75
C ALA A 91 -1.86 4.08 0.66
N VAL A 92 -2.14 4.95 1.64
CA VAL A 92 -2.29 4.62 3.06
C VAL A 92 -3.68 5.02 3.49
N ILE A 93 -4.53 4.05 3.80
CA ILE A 93 -5.96 4.23 4.03
C ILE A 93 -6.27 3.89 5.49
N PRO A 94 -6.52 4.87 6.36
CA PRO A 94 -6.96 4.62 7.72
C PRO A 94 -8.28 3.84 7.77
N TRP A 95 -8.36 2.82 8.63
CA TRP A 95 -9.57 2.02 8.86
C TRP A 95 -9.93 2.04 10.37
N GLY A 96 -10.09 3.25 10.90
CA GLY A 96 -10.27 3.46 12.34
C GLY A 96 -8.95 3.62 13.11
N PRO A 97 -9.00 3.70 14.46
CA PRO A 97 -7.86 4.16 15.25
C PRO A 97 -6.66 3.18 15.30
N GLU A 98 -6.93 1.88 15.19
CA GLU A 98 -5.90 0.82 15.32
C GLU A 98 -5.75 -0.01 14.05
N SER A 99 -6.36 0.43 12.93
CA SER A 99 -6.35 -0.32 11.68
C SER A 99 -5.98 0.58 10.51
N VAL A 100 -5.29 -0.01 9.52
CA VAL A 100 -4.84 0.68 8.31
C VAL A 100 -4.74 -0.30 7.15
N VAL A 101 -5.00 0.19 5.95
CA VAL A 101 -4.76 -0.51 4.68
C VAL A 101 -3.61 0.18 3.96
N LEU A 102 -2.60 -0.57 3.58
CA LEU A 102 -1.43 -0.15 2.82
C LEU A 102 -1.56 -0.71 1.40
N VAL A 103 -1.30 0.10 0.38
CA VAL A 103 -1.51 -0.27 -1.02
C VAL A 103 -0.35 0.22 -1.88
N VAL A 104 0.18 -0.66 -2.71
CA VAL A 104 1.09 -0.34 -3.82
C VAL A 104 0.49 -0.93 -5.09
N ALA A 105 0.42 -0.13 -6.14
CA ALA A 105 -0.03 -0.51 -7.46
C ALA A 105 0.98 -0.01 -8.50
N ASP A 106 1.53 -0.92 -9.29
CA ASP A 106 2.48 -0.66 -10.37
C ASP A 106 1.76 -0.84 -11.70
N GLY A 107 1.75 0.20 -12.50
CA GLY A 107 0.97 0.26 -13.72
C GLY A 107 1.70 -0.32 -14.93
N ALA A 108 1.15 -1.39 -15.52
CA ALA A 108 1.65 -2.02 -16.72
C ALA A 108 0.87 -1.58 -17.97
N GLY A 109 1.52 -1.64 -19.14
CA GLY A 109 0.88 -1.38 -20.43
C GLY A 109 1.49 -0.27 -21.27
N GLY A 110 2.59 0.31 -20.81
CA GLY A 110 3.29 1.41 -21.49
C GLY A 110 2.43 2.65 -21.67
N LEU A 111 3.02 3.81 -21.47
CA LEU A 111 2.51 5.17 -21.69
C LEU A 111 1.07 5.39 -22.13
N PRO A 112 0.36 6.21 -21.62
CA PRO A 112 -0.12 6.60 -20.30
C PRO A 112 -1.09 5.57 -19.69
N ALA A 113 -1.10 4.37 -20.21
CA ALA A 113 -2.04 3.31 -19.87
C ALA A 113 -1.78 2.75 -18.45
N GLY A 114 -0.51 2.53 -18.11
CA GLY A 114 -0.09 2.05 -16.78
C GLY A 114 -0.48 3.02 -15.68
N LYS A 115 -0.14 4.31 -15.81
CA LYS A 115 -0.53 5.36 -14.86
C LYS A 115 -2.03 5.39 -14.59
N ARG A 116 -2.82 5.33 -15.67
CA ARG A 116 -4.29 5.32 -15.55
C ARG A 116 -4.80 4.06 -14.86
N ALA A 117 -4.16 2.91 -15.11
CA ALA A 117 -4.54 1.65 -14.49
C ALA A 117 -4.30 1.67 -12.98
N SER A 118 -3.08 2.02 -12.53
CA SER A 118 -2.73 2.08 -11.11
C SER A 118 -3.59 3.09 -10.35
N MET A 119 -3.77 4.30 -10.89
CA MET A 119 -4.64 5.32 -10.29
C MET A 119 -6.10 4.88 -10.22
N THR A 120 -6.63 4.26 -11.29
CA THR A 120 -8.01 3.76 -11.32
C THR A 120 -8.20 2.64 -10.30
N ALA A 121 -7.25 1.72 -10.21
CA ALA A 121 -7.30 0.62 -9.24
C ALA A 121 -7.33 1.15 -7.80
N VAL A 122 -6.39 2.02 -7.44
CA VAL A 122 -6.31 2.60 -6.09
C VAL A 122 -7.55 3.45 -5.78
N SER A 123 -7.99 4.30 -6.71
CA SER A 123 -9.18 5.15 -6.50
C SER A 123 -10.45 4.32 -6.30
N SER A 124 -10.65 3.26 -7.08
CA SER A 124 -11.81 2.37 -6.96
C SER A 124 -11.78 1.58 -5.65
N LEU A 125 -10.60 1.13 -5.22
CA LEU A 125 -10.43 0.48 -3.92
C LEU A 125 -10.76 1.44 -2.77
N VAL A 126 -10.24 2.67 -2.79
CA VAL A 126 -10.52 3.71 -1.79
C VAL A 126 -12.02 4.02 -1.72
N GLU A 127 -12.69 4.16 -2.86
CA GLU A 127 -14.14 4.40 -2.92
C GLU A 127 -14.92 3.24 -2.29
N ALA A 128 -14.62 1.99 -2.67
CA ALA A 128 -15.26 0.80 -2.10
C ALA A 128 -15.07 0.71 -0.58
N LEU A 129 -13.85 0.97 -0.10
CA LEU A 129 -13.54 1.00 1.32
C LEU A 129 -14.29 2.13 2.06
N SER A 130 -14.39 3.31 1.47
CA SER A 130 -15.15 4.42 2.05
C SER A 130 -16.63 4.08 2.22
N ILE A 131 -17.24 3.42 1.23
CA ILE A 131 -18.63 2.93 1.31
C ILE A 131 -18.75 1.87 2.41
N ALA A 132 -17.88 0.87 2.41
CA ALA A 132 -17.87 -0.22 3.38
C ALA A 132 -17.71 0.27 4.83
N MET A 133 -16.89 1.29 5.07
CA MET A 133 -16.76 1.95 6.38
C MET A 133 -18.09 2.54 6.84
N SER A 134 -18.84 3.18 5.95
CA SER A 134 -20.13 3.79 6.27
C SER A 134 -21.21 2.75 6.60
N GLU A 135 -21.07 1.55 6.05
CA GLU A 135 -21.99 0.40 6.21
C GLU A 135 -21.54 -0.58 7.30
N THR A 136 -20.43 -0.31 7.98
CA THR A 136 -19.82 -1.19 9.01
C THR A 136 -19.51 -2.60 8.52
N VAL A 137 -19.09 -2.73 7.26
CA VAL A 137 -18.66 -4.00 6.67
C VAL A 137 -17.33 -4.44 7.28
N VAL A 138 -17.11 -5.74 7.44
CA VAL A 138 -15.84 -6.30 7.91
C VAL A 138 -14.73 -6.01 6.91
N LEU A 139 -13.57 -5.54 7.37
CA LEU A 139 -12.46 -5.10 6.51
C LEU A 139 -12.07 -6.13 5.46
N ARG A 140 -11.99 -7.41 5.82
CA ARG A 140 -11.63 -8.47 4.86
C ARG A 140 -12.61 -8.53 3.68
N THR A 141 -13.90 -8.45 3.93
CA THR A 141 -14.94 -8.43 2.89
C THR A 141 -14.79 -7.17 2.04
N ALA A 142 -14.65 -6.02 2.69
CA ALA A 142 -14.48 -4.73 2.02
C ALA A 142 -13.26 -4.72 1.08
N ILE A 143 -12.14 -5.35 1.48
CA ILE A 143 -10.93 -5.48 0.63
C ILE A 143 -11.21 -6.34 -0.60
N LEU A 144 -11.83 -7.51 -0.44
CA LEU A 144 -12.11 -8.40 -1.57
C LEU A 144 -13.08 -7.76 -2.56
N ASP A 145 -14.18 -7.21 -2.07
CA ASP A 145 -15.16 -6.49 -2.89
C ASP A 145 -14.52 -5.26 -3.57
N GLY A 146 -13.62 -4.57 -2.86
CA GLY A 146 -12.89 -3.43 -3.39
C GLY A 146 -11.87 -3.80 -4.47
N ILE A 147 -11.19 -4.93 -4.35
CA ILE A 147 -10.27 -5.46 -5.38
C ILE A 147 -11.07 -5.85 -6.63
N GLU A 148 -12.20 -6.54 -6.48
CA GLU A 148 -13.07 -6.89 -7.60
C GLU A 148 -13.61 -5.63 -8.31
N ALA A 149 -14.06 -4.63 -7.54
CA ALA A 149 -14.50 -3.36 -8.10
C ALA A 149 -13.38 -2.63 -8.86
N ALA A 150 -12.14 -2.66 -8.32
CA ALA A 150 -10.98 -2.09 -8.97
C ALA A 150 -10.64 -2.83 -10.27
N ASN A 151 -10.69 -4.17 -10.27
CA ASN A 151 -10.49 -4.98 -11.47
C ASN A 151 -11.47 -4.59 -12.58
N GLU A 152 -12.77 -4.53 -12.28
CA GLU A 152 -13.79 -4.13 -13.23
C GLU A 152 -13.63 -2.66 -13.70
N ALA A 153 -13.13 -1.76 -12.84
CA ALA A 153 -12.88 -0.38 -13.21
C ALA A 153 -11.71 -0.26 -14.21
N VAL A 154 -10.61 -0.99 -13.99
CA VAL A 154 -9.46 -1.01 -14.91
C VAL A 154 -9.84 -1.69 -16.23
N LYS A 155 -10.58 -2.80 -16.23
CA LYS A 155 -11.10 -3.43 -17.45
C LYS A 155 -11.91 -2.48 -18.32
N ARG A 156 -12.70 -1.59 -17.69
CA ARG A 156 -13.51 -0.57 -18.41
C ARG A 156 -12.67 0.50 -19.11
N LEU A 157 -11.39 0.65 -18.81
CA LEU A 157 -10.49 1.53 -19.58
C LEU A 157 -10.33 1.07 -21.02
N ALA A 158 -10.53 -0.23 -21.29
CA ALA A 158 -10.64 -0.85 -22.63
C ALA A 158 -9.46 -0.57 -23.58
N ASN A 159 -8.29 -0.24 -23.05
CA ASN A 159 -7.09 0.13 -23.81
C ASN A 159 -5.89 -0.80 -23.56
N GLY A 160 -6.14 -1.97 -22.96
CA GLY A 160 -5.09 -2.92 -22.58
C GLY A 160 -4.32 -2.51 -21.32
N SER A 161 -4.81 -1.50 -20.57
CA SER A 161 -4.21 -1.12 -19.31
C SER A 161 -4.37 -2.22 -18.27
N ALA A 162 -3.33 -2.44 -17.49
CA ALA A 162 -3.31 -3.37 -16.36
C ALA A 162 -2.44 -2.79 -15.25
N THR A 163 -2.52 -3.34 -14.07
CA THR A 163 -1.67 -2.93 -12.95
C THR A 163 -1.47 -4.10 -11.99
N THR A 164 -0.35 -4.12 -11.27
CA THR A 164 -0.23 -4.92 -10.05
C THR A 164 -1.12 -4.33 -8.95
N LEU A 165 -1.37 -5.06 -7.91
CA LEU A 165 -1.99 -4.53 -6.68
C LEU A 165 -1.54 -5.37 -5.49
N THR A 166 -0.72 -4.79 -4.64
CA THR A 166 -0.33 -5.39 -3.36
C THR A 166 -0.96 -4.61 -2.23
N VAL A 167 -1.75 -5.30 -1.41
CA VAL A 167 -2.47 -4.72 -0.28
C VAL A 167 -2.07 -5.43 1.00
N VAL A 168 -1.78 -4.67 2.05
CA VAL A 168 -1.64 -5.21 3.41
C VAL A 168 -2.63 -4.52 4.33
N THR A 169 -3.52 -5.30 4.93
CA THR A 169 -4.39 -4.83 6.02
C THR A 169 -3.70 -5.04 7.36
N ILE A 170 -3.80 -4.07 8.25
CA ILE A 170 -3.37 -4.18 9.64
C ILE A 170 -4.58 -3.83 10.50
N GLU A 171 -5.06 -4.82 11.28
CA GLU A 171 -6.17 -4.69 12.22
C GLU A 171 -5.64 -4.94 13.64
N GLY A 172 -5.45 -3.88 14.42
CA GLY A 172 -4.78 -3.98 15.71
C GLY A 172 -3.36 -4.55 15.56
N ARG A 173 -3.19 -5.86 15.82
CA ARG A 173 -1.92 -6.56 15.67
C ARG A 173 -1.90 -7.55 14.52
N ILE A 174 -3.02 -7.79 13.89
CA ILE A 174 -3.12 -8.78 12.81
C ILE A 174 -2.84 -8.11 11.48
N ALA A 175 -1.86 -8.62 10.75
CA ALA A 175 -1.58 -8.23 9.38
C ALA A 175 -1.95 -9.35 8.41
N ARG A 176 -2.45 -8.98 7.23
CA ARG A 176 -2.75 -9.90 6.12
C ARG A 176 -2.41 -9.24 4.79
N ALA A 177 -1.73 -9.97 3.92
CA ALA A 177 -1.43 -9.55 2.56
C ALA A 177 -2.45 -10.09 1.56
N TYR A 178 -2.66 -9.33 0.49
CA TYR A 178 -3.41 -9.68 -0.73
C TYR A 178 -2.53 -9.27 -1.91
N GLN A 179 -2.25 -10.21 -2.80
CA GLN A 179 -1.26 -10.06 -3.87
C GLN A 179 -1.86 -10.28 -5.24
N ILE A 180 -1.60 -9.36 -6.16
CA ILE A 180 -1.86 -9.44 -7.59
C ILE A 180 -0.66 -8.81 -8.29
N GLY A 181 0.12 -9.59 -9.03
CA GLY A 181 1.33 -9.10 -9.70
C GLY A 181 2.61 -9.37 -8.93
N ASP A 182 3.64 -8.63 -9.21
CA ASP A 182 5.01 -8.81 -8.72
C ASP A 182 5.50 -7.73 -7.74
N SER A 183 4.69 -6.69 -7.47
CA SER A 183 4.94 -5.84 -6.30
C SER A 183 4.79 -6.68 -5.02
N GLU A 184 5.69 -6.54 -4.06
CA GLU A 184 5.77 -7.45 -2.92
C GLU A 184 5.47 -6.80 -1.57
N ALA A 185 5.04 -7.65 -0.63
CA ALA A 185 4.92 -7.30 0.79
C ALA A 185 5.83 -8.18 1.65
N VAL A 186 6.59 -7.56 2.55
CA VAL A 186 7.51 -8.24 3.48
C VAL A 186 7.22 -7.78 4.89
N VAL A 187 7.16 -8.74 5.84
CA VAL A 187 7.10 -8.44 7.27
C VAL A 187 8.35 -8.98 7.95
N VAL A 188 9.06 -8.08 8.62
CA VAL A 188 10.35 -8.40 9.26
C VAL A 188 10.37 -7.97 10.73
N GLY A 189 10.92 -8.84 11.57
CA GLY A 189 11.21 -8.53 12.97
C GLY A 189 12.51 -7.76 13.13
N GLN A 190 12.72 -7.11 14.28
CA GLN A 190 13.92 -6.31 14.58
C GLN A 190 15.26 -7.08 14.45
N ARG A 191 15.24 -8.41 14.50
CA ARG A 191 16.43 -9.26 14.33
C ARG A 191 16.66 -9.67 12.87
N GLY A 192 15.92 -9.10 11.90
CA GLY A 192 16.03 -9.45 10.49
C GLY A 192 15.29 -10.74 10.09
N ARG A 193 14.52 -11.36 11.01
CA ARG A 193 13.76 -12.56 10.65
C ARG A 193 12.54 -12.18 9.82
N ILE A 194 12.46 -12.68 8.62
CA ILE A 194 11.27 -12.61 7.76
C ILE A 194 10.15 -13.44 8.43
N ARG A 195 8.97 -12.87 8.51
CA ARG A 195 7.77 -13.46 9.10
C ARG A 195 6.67 -13.67 8.09
N LEU A 196 6.68 -12.87 7.03
CA LEU A 196 5.86 -12.98 5.85
C LEU A 196 6.67 -12.39 4.69
N GLN A 197 6.62 -13.03 3.56
CA GLN A 197 6.97 -12.51 2.24
C GLN A 197 5.91 -13.01 1.28
N THR A 198 5.37 -12.16 0.43
CA THR A 198 4.49 -12.57 -0.66
C THR A 198 5.34 -13.09 -1.82
N THR A 199 4.74 -13.92 -2.67
CA THR A 199 5.42 -14.46 -3.86
C THR A 199 5.08 -13.59 -5.06
N ALA A 200 6.09 -13.05 -5.74
CA ALA A 200 5.87 -12.32 -6.98
C ALA A 200 5.20 -13.23 -8.03
N HIS A 201 4.11 -12.76 -8.64
CA HIS A 201 3.44 -13.49 -9.72
C HIS A 201 4.22 -13.32 -11.03
N SER A 202 5.35 -13.96 -11.08
CA SER A 202 6.28 -13.98 -12.22
C SER A 202 6.87 -15.38 -12.39
N PRO A 203 7.36 -15.75 -13.58
CA PRO A 203 8.06 -17.02 -13.77
C PRO A 203 9.24 -17.19 -12.81
N THR A 204 9.99 -16.12 -12.57
CA THR A 204 11.13 -16.11 -11.65
C THR A 204 10.68 -16.23 -10.19
N GLY A 205 9.63 -15.51 -9.78
CA GLY A 205 9.06 -15.59 -8.43
C GLY A 205 8.57 -16.99 -8.09
N PHE A 206 7.84 -17.64 -8.99
CA PHE A 206 7.40 -19.03 -8.81
C PHE A 206 8.57 -20.02 -8.80
N ALA A 207 9.63 -19.77 -9.58
CA ALA A 207 10.83 -20.60 -9.56
C ALA A 207 11.60 -20.49 -8.23
N VAL A 208 11.65 -19.30 -7.65
CA VAL A 208 12.25 -19.07 -6.32
C VAL A 208 11.40 -19.76 -5.24
N GLU A 209 10.07 -19.59 -5.23
CA GLU A 209 9.18 -20.24 -4.26
C GLU A 209 9.29 -21.77 -4.32
N ALA A 210 9.39 -22.33 -5.53
CA ALA A 210 9.56 -23.77 -5.74
C ALA A 210 10.98 -24.27 -5.44
N GLY A 211 11.94 -23.39 -5.13
CA GLY A 211 13.34 -23.72 -4.86
C GLY A 211 14.15 -24.13 -6.09
N PHE A 212 13.70 -23.78 -7.30
CA PHE A 212 14.43 -24.01 -8.55
C PHE A 212 15.41 -22.87 -8.87
N LEU A 213 15.22 -21.71 -8.29
CA LEU A 213 16.06 -20.53 -8.48
C LEU A 213 16.38 -19.91 -7.12
N ASP A 214 17.60 -19.42 -6.96
CA ASP A 214 18.00 -18.63 -5.79
C ASP A 214 17.51 -17.17 -5.93
N GLU A 215 17.13 -16.51 -4.82
CA GLU A 215 16.66 -15.12 -4.84
C GLU A 215 17.66 -14.16 -5.51
N ARG A 216 18.98 -14.38 -5.32
CA ARG A 216 20.00 -13.55 -5.93
C ARG A 216 20.16 -13.84 -7.42
N GLU A 217 20.00 -15.10 -7.83
CA GLU A 217 20.00 -15.50 -9.25
C GLU A 217 18.78 -14.93 -9.97
N ALA A 218 17.62 -14.88 -9.33
CA ALA A 218 16.38 -14.33 -9.88
C ALA A 218 16.54 -12.86 -10.30
N LEU A 219 17.26 -12.04 -9.52
CA LEU A 219 17.54 -10.63 -9.84
C LEU A 219 18.40 -10.42 -11.09
N HIS A 220 19.08 -11.45 -11.56
CA HIS A 220 19.88 -11.42 -12.78
C HIS A 220 19.23 -12.21 -13.93
N HIS A 221 18.06 -12.81 -13.70
CA HIS A 221 17.39 -13.62 -14.72
C HIS A 221 16.81 -12.77 -15.84
N ALA A 222 16.88 -13.27 -17.07
CA ALA A 222 16.43 -12.54 -18.26
C ALA A 222 14.90 -12.27 -18.24
N GLU A 223 14.13 -13.15 -17.60
CA GLU A 223 12.66 -13.10 -17.52
C GLU A 223 12.14 -12.44 -16.26
N ARG A 224 12.98 -11.78 -15.44
CA ARG A 224 12.56 -11.13 -14.20
C ARG A 224 11.50 -10.03 -14.39
N HIS A 225 11.41 -9.49 -15.61
CA HIS A 225 10.45 -8.43 -15.98
C HIS A 225 9.08 -8.97 -16.40
N LEU A 226 8.90 -10.29 -16.45
CA LEU A 226 7.64 -10.90 -16.88
C LEU A 226 6.70 -11.03 -15.69
N VAL A 227 5.51 -10.47 -15.81
CA VAL A 227 4.44 -10.60 -14.83
C VAL A 227 3.34 -11.48 -15.40
N SER A 228 2.85 -12.43 -14.62
CA SER A 228 1.90 -13.46 -15.05
C SER A 228 0.47 -13.24 -14.55
N ASN A 229 0.23 -12.27 -13.68
CA ASN A 229 -1.08 -11.96 -13.12
C ASN A 229 -1.24 -10.46 -12.93
N PHE A 230 -2.30 -9.87 -13.47
CA PHE A 230 -2.58 -8.44 -13.40
C PHE A 230 -4.03 -8.17 -12.99
N LEU A 231 -4.24 -7.10 -12.28
CA LEU A 231 -5.53 -6.44 -12.12
C LEU A 231 -5.88 -5.70 -13.42
N GLY A 232 -7.12 -5.79 -13.86
CA GLY A 232 -7.57 -5.28 -15.16
C GLY A 232 -7.74 -6.38 -16.22
N THR A 233 -7.60 -7.66 -15.84
CA THR A 233 -7.76 -8.82 -16.73
C THR A 233 -8.94 -9.71 -16.31
N SER A 234 -9.36 -10.60 -17.21
CA SER A 234 -10.48 -11.53 -16.94
C SER A 234 -10.06 -12.74 -16.11
N ASP A 235 -8.78 -13.06 -16.09
CA ASP A 235 -8.15 -14.20 -15.43
C ASP A 235 -7.37 -13.80 -14.16
N MET A 236 -7.58 -12.55 -13.69
CA MET A 236 -7.02 -12.05 -12.45
C MET A 236 -7.32 -12.99 -11.27
N SER A 237 -6.30 -13.32 -10.51
CA SER A 237 -6.40 -14.09 -9.27
C SER A 237 -5.81 -13.33 -8.09
N ILE A 238 -6.39 -13.50 -6.90
CA ILE A 238 -5.94 -12.85 -5.67
C ILE A 238 -5.28 -13.90 -4.78
N ASP A 239 -3.99 -13.77 -4.53
CA ASP A 239 -3.32 -14.54 -3.49
C ASP A 239 -3.55 -13.90 -2.13
N ILE A 240 -4.16 -14.68 -1.22
CA ILE A 240 -4.53 -14.21 0.11
C ILE A 240 -3.62 -14.87 1.14
N GLY A 241 -2.73 -14.07 1.73
CA GLY A 241 -1.83 -14.51 2.77
C GLY A 241 -2.53 -14.96 4.05
N ALA A 242 -1.89 -15.87 4.79
CA ALA A 242 -2.32 -16.20 6.15
C ALA A 242 -2.17 -14.96 7.07
N PRO A 243 -3.09 -14.77 8.04
CA PRO A 243 -2.96 -13.68 9.00
C PRO A 243 -1.75 -13.92 9.89
N ILE A 244 -0.97 -12.87 10.15
CA ILE A 244 0.17 -12.92 11.07
C ILE A 244 -0.02 -11.92 12.21
N ASP A 245 0.45 -12.26 13.41
CA ASP A 245 0.41 -11.41 14.59
C ASP A 245 1.66 -10.52 14.64
N LEU A 246 1.53 -9.22 14.32
CA LEU A 246 2.63 -8.26 14.39
C LEU A 246 3.07 -8.06 15.84
N ARG A 247 4.37 -8.20 16.08
CA ARG A 247 4.99 -7.87 17.35
C ARG A 247 5.30 -6.37 17.40
N PRO A 248 5.45 -5.81 18.61
CA PRO A 248 5.95 -4.45 18.73
C PRO A 248 7.25 -4.26 17.97
N MET A 249 7.34 -3.19 17.21
CA MET A 249 8.49 -2.84 16.36
C MET A 249 8.74 -3.77 15.16
N ASP A 250 7.84 -4.71 14.85
CA ASP A 250 7.88 -5.34 13.53
C ASP A 250 7.65 -4.30 12.44
N THR A 251 8.34 -4.47 11.33
CA THR A 251 8.24 -3.61 10.15
C THR A 251 7.50 -4.34 9.04
N VAL A 252 6.56 -3.68 8.41
CA VAL A 252 5.89 -4.10 7.18
C VAL A 252 6.42 -3.21 6.05
N LEU A 253 6.91 -3.83 4.99
CA LEU A 253 7.30 -3.20 3.74
C LEU A 253 6.30 -3.63 2.66
N LEU A 254 5.84 -2.70 1.83
CA LEU A 254 5.30 -2.96 0.50
C LEU A 254 6.19 -2.24 -0.48
N ALA A 255 6.49 -2.84 -1.63
CA ALA A 255 7.31 -2.21 -2.65
C ALA A 255 6.93 -2.69 -4.05
N SER A 256 7.06 -1.81 -5.05
CA SER A 256 7.07 -2.17 -6.47
C SER A 256 8.39 -2.85 -6.85
N ASP A 257 8.45 -3.40 -8.06
CA ASP A 257 9.64 -4.05 -8.59
C ASP A 257 10.81 -3.07 -8.75
N GLY A 258 10.56 -1.76 -8.86
CA GLY A 258 11.60 -0.74 -8.82
C GLY A 258 12.50 -0.79 -7.58
N LEU A 259 12.00 -1.27 -6.43
CA LEU A 259 12.84 -1.60 -5.28
C LEU A 259 13.33 -3.04 -5.35
N MET A 260 12.42 -4.00 -5.55
CA MET A 260 12.70 -5.42 -5.40
C MET A 260 13.67 -5.94 -6.45
N ASP A 261 13.67 -5.40 -7.68
CA ASP A 261 14.58 -5.75 -8.76
C ASP A 261 15.95 -5.07 -8.68
N ASN A 262 16.13 -4.10 -7.80
CA ASN A 262 17.37 -3.32 -7.70
C ASN A 262 18.16 -3.55 -6.42
N VAL A 263 17.53 -4.05 -5.35
CA VAL A 263 18.16 -4.21 -4.04
C VAL A 263 17.91 -5.61 -3.51
N HIS A 264 18.97 -6.29 -3.08
CA HIS A 264 18.82 -7.62 -2.46
C HIS A 264 17.97 -7.54 -1.19
N LEU A 265 17.11 -8.52 -0.97
CA LEU A 265 16.19 -8.55 0.16
C LEU A 265 16.90 -8.45 1.53
N ASP A 266 18.05 -9.09 1.68
CA ASP A 266 18.85 -9.01 2.91
C ASP A 266 19.37 -7.58 3.18
N GLU A 267 19.73 -6.82 2.15
CA GLU A 267 20.13 -5.40 2.25
C GLU A 267 18.91 -4.53 2.63
N ILE A 268 17.77 -4.75 1.97
CA ILE A 268 16.51 -4.06 2.32
C ILE A 268 16.21 -4.29 3.82
N ILE A 269 16.24 -5.54 4.27
CA ILE A 269 15.96 -5.90 5.67
C ILE A 269 16.92 -5.20 6.64
N GLU A 270 18.21 -5.11 6.34
CA GLU A 270 19.15 -4.43 7.22
C GLU A 270 18.80 -2.95 7.42
N HIS A 271 18.30 -2.28 6.41
CA HIS A 271 17.89 -0.89 6.51
C HIS A 271 16.54 -0.71 7.23
N ILE A 272 15.53 -1.55 6.90
CA ILE A 272 14.17 -1.32 7.39
C ILE A 272 13.89 -1.91 8.78
N ARG A 273 14.67 -2.87 9.27
CA ARG A 273 14.37 -3.61 10.51
C ARG A 273 14.53 -2.80 11.79
N LYS A 274 15.21 -1.66 11.77
CA LYS A 274 15.54 -0.83 12.93
C LYS A 274 15.50 0.66 12.60
N GLY A 275 15.51 1.47 13.65
CA GLY A 275 15.59 2.93 13.53
C GLY A 275 14.26 3.59 13.16
N PRO A 276 14.23 4.89 12.93
CA PRO A 276 13.06 5.60 12.44
C PRO A 276 12.65 5.13 11.03
N ALA A 277 11.35 5.15 10.72
CA ALA A 277 10.84 4.67 9.43
C ALA A 277 11.26 5.58 8.27
N ASP A 278 11.33 6.89 8.50
CA ASP A 278 11.79 7.89 7.52
C ASP A 278 13.25 7.66 7.10
N ALA A 279 14.15 7.49 8.08
CA ALA A 279 15.55 7.17 7.79
C ALA A 279 15.72 5.82 7.07
N ALA A 280 14.86 4.84 7.38
CA ALA A 280 14.86 3.55 6.70
C ALA A 280 14.45 3.69 5.22
N VAL A 281 13.39 4.44 4.94
CA VAL A 281 12.92 4.72 3.58
C VAL A 281 13.99 5.47 2.79
N GLU A 282 14.55 6.55 3.37
CA GLU A 282 15.63 7.32 2.73
C GLU A 282 16.83 6.44 2.34
N ALA A 283 17.26 5.55 3.25
CA ALA A 283 18.40 4.67 3.01
C ALA A 283 18.17 3.66 1.88
N VAL A 284 16.99 3.01 1.82
CA VAL A 284 16.70 2.03 0.76
C VAL A 284 16.44 2.72 -0.59
N VAL A 285 15.79 3.89 -0.59
CA VAL A 285 15.59 4.71 -1.80
C VAL A 285 16.93 5.13 -2.39
N GLU A 286 17.85 5.64 -1.57
CA GLU A 286 19.17 6.04 -2.03
C GLU A 286 19.98 4.86 -2.59
N LEU A 287 19.86 3.68 -1.96
CA LEU A 287 20.51 2.47 -2.44
C LEU A 287 19.92 2.03 -3.80
N ALA A 288 18.58 2.03 -3.94
CA ALA A 288 17.91 1.70 -5.19
C ALA A 288 18.31 2.67 -6.32
N ARG A 289 18.29 3.98 -6.07
CA ARG A 289 18.73 5.01 -7.02
C ARG A 289 20.17 4.78 -7.50
N LYS A 290 21.08 4.50 -6.56
CA LYS A 290 22.46 4.20 -6.87
C LYS A 290 22.61 2.97 -7.77
N ARG A 291 21.79 1.93 -7.53
CA ARG A 291 21.78 0.71 -8.34
C ARG A 291 21.23 0.97 -9.74
N MET A 292 20.10 1.69 -9.85
CA MET A 292 19.49 2.05 -11.14
C MET A 292 20.44 2.84 -12.06
N HIS A 293 21.35 3.64 -11.50
CA HIS A 293 22.36 4.37 -12.27
C HIS A 293 23.65 3.56 -12.51
N SER A 294 23.75 2.33 -12.00
CA SER A 294 24.97 1.53 -12.07
C SER A 294 24.96 0.57 -13.25
N ASN A 295 25.95 0.70 -14.15
CA ASN A 295 26.13 -0.21 -15.29
C ASN A 295 27.29 -1.20 -15.07
N ASN A 296 27.65 -1.53 -13.83
CA ASN A 296 28.84 -2.36 -13.55
C ASN A 296 28.63 -3.87 -13.71
N GLY A 297 27.39 -4.32 -13.92
CA GLY A 297 27.02 -5.73 -14.12
C GLY A 297 27.26 -6.66 -12.91
N LYS A 298 27.64 -6.10 -11.74
CA LYS A 298 27.91 -6.86 -10.52
C LYS A 298 26.72 -6.88 -9.56
N GLU A 299 25.94 -5.83 -9.61
CA GLU A 299 24.80 -5.60 -8.75
C GLU A 299 23.53 -5.55 -9.61
N PRO A 300 22.37 -5.93 -9.06
CA PRO A 300 21.12 -5.81 -9.79
C PRO A 300 20.88 -4.35 -10.17
N SER A 301 20.49 -4.13 -11.42
CA SER A 301 20.19 -2.79 -11.95
C SER A 301 19.11 -2.90 -13.02
N LYS A 302 17.95 -2.30 -12.72
CA LYS A 302 16.80 -2.17 -13.63
C LYS A 302 16.17 -0.81 -13.34
N PRO A 303 16.48 0.24 -14.14
CA PRO A 303 15.80 1.52 -13.99
C PRO A 303 14.28 1.35 -14.13
N ASP A 304 13.53 1.64 -13.08
CA ASP A 304 12.07 1.57 -13.04
C ASP A 304 11.49 2.60 -12.08
N ASP A 305 10.17 2.80 -12.12
CA ASP A 305 9.44 3.60 -11.15
C ASP A 305 9.62 2.95 -9.76
N LEU A 306 9.85 3.78 -8.74
CA LEU A 306 10.24 3.31 -7.40
C LEU A 306 9.19 3.70 -6.37
N SER A 307 8.46 2.73 -5.86
CA SER A 307 7.43 2.95 -4.86
C SER A 307 7.53 2.00 -3.69
N LEU A 308 7.39 2.54 -2.48
CA LEU A 308 7.37 1.72 -1.27
C LEU A 308 6.60 2.36 -0.12
N ILE A 309 6.13 1.50 0.79
CA ILE A 309 5.56 1.86 2.09
C ILE A 309 6.32 1.10 3.17
N VAL A 310 6.80 1.82 4.18
CA VAL A 310 7.33 1.23 5.41
C VAL A 310 6.38 1.58 6.56
N PHE A 311 5.75 0.57 7.16
CA PHE A 311 4.97 0.71 8.39
C PHE A 311 5.69 0.03 9.54
N ARG A 312 5.75 0.70 10.69
CA ARG A 312 6.34 0.13 11.91
C ARG A 312 5.34 0.13 13.05
N LYS A 313 5.04 -1.08 13.55
CA LYS A 313 4.11 -1.26 14.67
C LYS A 313 4.71 -0.70 15.96
N ARG A 314 3.98 0.21 16.61
CA ARG A 314 4.40 0.77 17.90
C ARG A 314 4.17 -0.22 19.05
N PRO A 315 4.99 -0.15 20.11
CA PRO A 315 4.69 -0.83 21.36
C PRO A 315 3.35 -0.32 21.91
N ALA A 316 2.52 -1.22 22.43
CA ALA A 316 1.33 -0.80 23.16
C ALA A 316 1.74 0.11 24.34
N ALA A 317 1.03 1.23 24.51
CA ALA A 317 1.27 2.13 25.63
C ALA A 317 1.20 1.33 26.94
N ARG A 318 2.25 1.35 27.75
CA ARG A 318 2.22 0.73 29.07
C ARG A 318 1.11 1.38 29.87
N ARG A 319 0.03 0.63 30.15
CA ARG A 319 -0.96 1.06 31.17
C ARG A 319 -0.18 1.32 32.45
N ARG A 320 -0.08 2.59 32.84
CA ARG A 320 0.42 2.92 34.19
C ARG A 320 -0.49 2.21 35.17
N SER A 321 0.04 1.21 35.89
CA SER A 321 -0.68 0.63 37.00
C SER A 321 -1.08 1.74 37.95
N PRO A 322 -2.33 1.83 38.41
CA PRO A 322 -2.71 2.80 39.43
C PRO A 322 -1.76 2.58 40.63
N GLY A 323 -1.04 3.64 41.01
CA GLY A 323 -0.09 3.58 42.11
C GLY A 323 -0.76 2.99 43.36
N LYS A 324 -0.13 2.02 44.00
CA LYS A 324 -0.59 1.54 45.31
C LYS A 324 -0.76 2.76 46.23
N PRO A 325 -1.93 2.89 46.89
CA PRO A 325 -2.09 3.95 47.87
C PRO A 325 -1.00 3.81 48.94
N SER A 326 -0.26 4.92 49.20
CA SER A 326 0.70 4.99 50.27
C SER A 326 -0.01 4.67 51.58
N ARG A 327 0.40 3.60 52.24
CA ARG A 327 -0.04 3.33 53.61
C ARG A 327 0.41 4.49 54.47
N GLY A 328 -0.55 5.35 54.87
CA GLY A 328 -0.34 6.37 55.85
C GLY A 328 0.22 5.76 57.12
N GLY A 329 1.41 6.24 57.53
CA GLY A 329 2.01 5.88 58.78
C GLY A 329 1.13 6.39 59.91
N ALA A 330 0.62 5.49 60.74
CA ALA A 330 0.03 5.84 62.02
C ALA A 330 1.15 6.37 62.93
N ALA A 331 1.10 7.66 63.24
CA ALA A 331 1.89 8.22 64.31
C ALA A 331 1.31 7.72 65.66
N LYS A 332 2.21 7.19 66.48
CA LYS A 332 1.97 7.04 67.92
C LYS A 332 2.44 8.29 68.63
#